data_4b8e9669d5b8826a8a5816165c7e75f2
#
_entry.id   4b8e9669d5b8826a8a5816165c7e75f2
#
_cell.length_a   1.000
_cell.length_b   1.000
_cell.length_c   1.000
_cell.angle_alpha   90.00
_cell.angle_beta   90.00
_cell.angle_gamma   90.00
#
_symmetry.space_group_name_H-M   'P 1'
#
loop_
_entity.id
_entity.type
_entity.pdbx_description
1 polymer ?
#
loop_
_entity_poly.entity_id
_entity_poly.type
_entity_poly.pdbx_seq_one_letter_code
_entity_poly.pdbx_strand_id
1 'polypeptide(L)'
;MARASDPSAAKIPAEPRRKLGSLRMIWHYASAYPLQLVIAAVALGVAALATLAIPWQFKEMIDSGFVAGGGDVAPHFRLFYAIVLTLALATALRFYFVSWLGERTVADIRQAVQRNLLRLAPGFFEENRPSEIASRMTSDTTIIEQVVGTTVSVALRNLVMGIGGIAYLFTLSPKLTGGILLGIPVIIMPIVLLGRRLQKVARSSQDRVADIGATTSEQLGAMKIVQAFGQEDREAARFESAVEATFATAKRRIRLRAIMTAIVIGLLFGAITTLLWYGAEGVAAGTITGGTIAAFVLTGGLVAGAFGALTEVYGDLLRAAGAAERLSELLNAEASIAPPAQPRAFPEPPRGTLEFAHVEFHYPTRPDAPALHDFSLAIQPRETVAIVGPSGAGKSTLFQLAERFYDPQAGQVLLDGVALTDADPADIRARIAMVPQETVIFAASARDNLRYGNWDATDDELWDAARAANAEEFLRKLPDGLDTFMGEGGARLSGGQRQRVAIARALLRRAPLLLLDEATSALDAESEKLVQDALETLMHDRTTVVIAHRLATVRAADRIIVMDDGRIVEEGKHDALVAADGLYARLARLQFQDNLATA
;
A
#
# COMPACT_ATOMS: atom_id res chain seq x y z
N MET A 1 -43.58 -25.80 -4.09
CA MET A 1 -42.15 -25.73 -4.38
C MET A 1 -41.56 -24.52 -3.66
N ALA A 2 -40.94 -24.76 -2.51
CA ALA A 2 -40.39 -23.74 -1.63
C ALA A 2 -39.04 -23.28 -2.17
N ARG A 3 -38.83 -21.95 -2.29
CA ARG A 3 -37.54 -21.34 -2.58
C ARG A 3 -36.63 -21.56 -1.37
N ALA A 4 -35.57 -22.34 -1.56
CA ALA A 4 -34.47 -22.42 -0.61
C ALA A 4 -33.81 -21.05 -0.53
N SER A 5 -33.73 -20.46 0.65
CA SER A 5 -32.95 -19.26 0.97
C SER A 5 -31.49 -19.65 1.00
N ASP A 6 -30.70 -19.01 0.13
CA ASP A 6 -29.24 -19.11 0.05
C ASP A 6 -28.63 -18.50 1.33
N PRO A 7 -27.88 -19.26 2.15
CA PRO A 7 -27.28 -18.75 3.39
C PRO A 7 -25.92 -18.05 3.21
N SER A 8 -25.45 -17.81 1.96
CA SER A 8 -24.11 -17.25 1.69
C SER A 8 -24.09 -15.75 1.39
N ALA A 9 -25.17 -15.00 1.65
CA ALA A 9 -25.07 -13.54 1.65
C ALA A 9 -24.21 -13.09 2.86
N ALA A 10 -22.91 -13.19 2.72
CA ALA A 10 -21.97 -12.56 3.64
C ALA A 10 -22.37 -11.08 3.75
N LYS A 11 -22.80 -10.67 4.93
CA LYS A 11 -23.07 -9.26 5.26
C LYS A 11 -21.79 -8.51 4.95
N ILE A 12 -21.82 -7.68 3.89
CA ILE A 12 -20.79 -6.67 3.66
C ILE A 12 -20.63 -5.94 4.99
N PRO A 13 -19.44 -5.92 5.60
CA PRO A 13 -19.23 -5.18 6.85
C PRO A 13 -19.67 -3.74 6.61
N ALA A 14 -20.50 -3.20 7.49
CA ALA A 14 -20.90 -1.81 7.43
C ALA A 14 -19.61 -0.96 7.37
N GLU A 15 -19.50 -0.08 6.37
CA GLU A 15 -18.37 0.84 6.26
C GLU A 15 -18.09 1.44 7.65
N PRO A 16 -16.85 1.34 8.19
CA PRO A 16 -16.54 1.89 9.49
C PRO A 16 -16.93 3.36 9.47
N ARG A 17 -17.63 3.83 10.50
CA ARG A 17 -17.99 5.26 10.62
C ARG A 17 -16.70 6.05 10.59
N ARG A 18 -16.41 6.72 9.47
CA ARG A 18 -15.23 7.54 9.23
C ARG A 18 -15.11 8.58 10.35
N LYS A 19 -14.25 8.30 11.31
CA LYS A 19 -14.03 9.18 12.48
C LYS A 19 -12.98 10.21 12.10
N LEU A 20 -13.33 11.49 12.17
CA LEU A 20 -12.37 12.60 11.98
C LEU A 20 -11.18 12.52 12.96
N GLY A 21 -11.28 11.73 14.03
CA GLY A 21 -10.21 11.46 14.98
C GLY A 21 -8.94 10.86 14.35
N SER A 22 -9.07 10.13 13.24
CA SER A 22 -7.92 9.55 12.50
C SER A 22 -7.01 10.63 11.89
N LEU A 23 -7.51 11.87 11.69
CA LEU A 23 -6.70 13.00 11.23
C LEU A 23 -5.63 13.43 12.24
N ARG A 24 -5.73 12.98 13.51
CA ARG A 24 -4.71 13.24 14.54
C ARG A 24 -3.34 12.67 14.15
N MET A 25 -3.31 11.53 13.46
CA MET A 25 -2.08 10.96 12.92
C MET A 25 -1.41 11.94 11.95
N ILE A 26 -2.17 12.51 11.01
CA ILE A 26 -1.64 13.48 10.04
C ILE A 26 -1.08 14.71 10.77
N TRP A 27 -1.81 15.22 11.76
CA TRP A 27 -1.37 16.36 12.55
C TRP A 27 -0.07 16.09 13.31
N HIS A 28 0.13 14.88 13.83
CA HIS A 28 1.37 14.49 14.50
C HIS A 28 2.59 14.69 13.61
N TYR A 29 2.55 14.24 12.36
CA TYR A 29 3.66 14.41 11.41
C TYR A 29 3.78 15.85 10.91
N ALA A 30 2.68 16.53 10.61
CA ALA A 30 2.70 17.91 10.13
C ALA A 30 3.23 18.88 11.22
N SER A 31 2.90 18.66 12.48
CA SER A 31 3.34 19.52 13.61
C SER A 31 4.84 19.41 13.94
N ALA A 32 5.55 18.45 13.35
CA ALA A 32 7.00 18.37 13.45
C ALA A 32 7.73 19.55 12.75
N TYR A 33 7.01 20.32 11.91
CA TYR A 33 7.57 21.43 11.13
C TYR A 33 6.94 22.78 11.49
N PRO A 34 7.14 23.30 12.73
CA PRO A 34 6.43 24.46 13.24
C PRO A 34 6.76 25.76 12.49
N LEU A 35 8.00 25.94 12.02
CA LEU A 35 8.39 27.14 11.27
C LEU A 35 7.62 27.25 9.95
N GLN A 36 7.54 26.17 9.19
CA GLN A 36 6.82 26.11 7.91
C GLN A 36 5.33 26.31 8.10
N LEU A 37 4.76 25.76 9.17
CA LEU A 37 3.36 25.97 9.56
C LEU A 37 3.08 27.44 9.85
N VAL A 38 3.94 28.11 10.63
CA VAL A 38 3.78 29.53 10.95
C VAL A 38 3.88 30.40 9.71
N ILE A 39 4.88 30.17 8.85
CA ILE A 39 5.03 30.93 7.61
C ILE A 39 3.82 30.72 6.70
N ALA A 40 3.35 29.49 6.54
CA ALA A 40 2.15 29.17 5.76
C ALA A 40 0.89 29.88 6.32
N ALA A 41 0.72 29.88 7.64
CA ALA A 41 -0.41 30.52 8.31
C ALA A 41 -0.38 32.05 8.17
N VAL A 42 0.78 32.67 8.34
CA VAL A 42 0.95 34.12 8.14
C VAL A 42 0.68 34.49 6.67
N ALA A 43 1.28 33.77 5.75
CA ALA A 43 1.06 34.00 4.31
C ALA A 43 -0.41 33.82 3.91
N LEU A 44 -1.10 32.82 4.49
CA LEU A 44 -2.53 32.60 4.31
C LEU A 44 -3.35 33.80 4.83
N GLY A 45 -3.04 34.28 6.04
CA GLY A 45 -3.73 35.43 6.64
C GLY A 45 -3.56 36.68 5.79
N VAL A 46 -2.33 36.98 5.35
CA VAL A 46 -2.04 38.12 4.48
C VAL A 46 -2.76 37.99 3.14
N ALA A 47 -2.76 36.82 2.52
CA ALA A 47 -3.46 36.58 1.26
C ALA A 47 -4.98 36.73 1.39
N ALA A 48 -5.57 36.24 2.48
CA ALA A 48 -7.00 36.37 2.75
C ALA A 48 -7.41 37.83 2.98
N LEU A 49 -6.64 38.58 3.77
CA LEU A 49 -6.88 40.02 4.03
C LEU A 49 -6.71 40.84 2.74
N ALA A 50 -5.66 40.58 1.95
CA ALA A 50 -5.45 41.24 0.68
C ALA A 50 -6.63 40.97 -0.29
N THR A 51 -7.16 39.74 -0.31
CA THR A 51 -8.34 39.40 -1.13
C THR A 51 -9.58 40.17 -0.67
N LEU A 52 -9.81 40.30 0.64
CA LEU A 52 -10.93 41.08 1.19
C LEU A 52 -10.77 42.60 0.98
N ALA A 53 -9.54 43.09 0.85
CA ALA A 53 -9.27 44.50 0.54
C ALA A 53 -9.60 44.87 -0.91
N ILE A 54 -9.68 43.92 -1.83
CA ILE A 54 -10.02 44.20 -3.26
C ILE A 54 -11.39 44.86 -3.41
N PRO A 55 -12.50 44.30 -2.88
CA PRO A 55 -13.82 44.97 -3.00
C PRO A 55 -13.87 46.34 -2.33
N TRP A 56 -13.16 46.50 -1.19
CA TRP A 56 -13.06 47.78 -0.50
C TRP A 56 -12.39 48.83 -1.38
N GLN A 57 -11.23 48.53 -1.93
CA GLN A 57 -10.47 49.45 -2.78
C GLN A 57 -11.23 49.74 -4.09
N PHE A 58 -11.94 48.72 -4.63
CA PHE A 58 -12.76 48.89 -5.83
C PHE A 58 -13.92 49.87 -5.61
N LYS A 59 -14.54 49.83 -4.42
CA LYS A 59 -15.54 50.83 -4.01
C LYS A 59 -14.94 52.23 -4.00
N GLU A 60 -13.80 52.45 -3.35
CA GLU A 60 -13.16 53.75 -3.28
C GLU A 60 -12.77 54.30 -4.66
N MET A 61 -12.29 53.43 -5.55
CA MET A 61 -11.96 53.81 -6.93
C MET A 61 -13.17 54.29 -7.73
N ILE A 62 -14.31 53.62 -7.57
CA ILE A 62 -15.55 54.00 -8.27
C ILE A 62 -16.09 55.30 -7.68
N ASP A 63 -16.18 55.39 -6.37
CA ASP A 63 -16.77 56.52 -5.68
C ASP A 63 -15.94 57.82 -5.85
N SER A 64 -14.60 57.70 -5.93
CA SER A 64 -13.70 58.84 -6.15
C SER A 64 -13.48 59.19 -7.64
N GLY A 65 -13.51 58.19 -8.54
CA GLY A 65 -13.18 58.36 -9.95
C GLY A 65 -14.32 58.85 -10.85
N PHE A 66 -15.56 58.63 -10.42
CA PHE A 66 -16.76 59.00 -11.21
C PHE A 66 -17.52 60.20 -10.66
N VAL A 67 -16.99 60.88 -9.65
CA VAL A 67 -17.60 62.13 -9.13
C VAL A 67 -17.22 63.30 -10.06
N ALA A 68 -18.22 64.07 -10.52
CA ALA A 68 -18.02 65.26 -11.34
C ALA A 68 -17.15 66.29 -10.58
N GLY A 69 -15.91 66.52 -11.06
CA GLY A 69 -14.93 67.40 -10.41
C GLY A 69 -13.61 66.72 -10.10
N GLY A 70 -13.45 65.45 -10.47
CA GLY A 70 -12.28 64.57 -10.54
C GLY A 70 -11.13 64.86 -9.59
N GLY A 71 -11.10 64.21 -8.42
CA GLY A 71 -9.90 64.13 -7.60
C GLY A 71 -8.79 63.30 -8.29
N ASP A 72 -7.54 63.39 -7.79
CA ASP A 72 -6.43 62.55 -8.27
C ASP A 72 -6.73 61.07 -7.96
N VAL A 73 -7.05 60.29 -8.99
CA VAL A 73 -7.36 58.84 -8.88
C VAL A 73 -6.10 57.99 -8.78
N ALA A 74 -4.93 58.56 -9.09
CA ALA A 74 -3.65 57.83 -9.12
C ALA A 74 -3.27 57.18 -7.78
N PRO A 75 -3.52 57.77 -6.58
CA PRO A 75 -3.25 57.10 -5.32
C PRO A 75 -4.06 55.80 -5.12
N HIS A 76 -5.32 55.78 -5.55
CA HIS A 76 -6.20 54.59 -5.43
C HIS A 76 -5.70 53.44 -6.31
N PHE A 77 -5.25 53.75 -7.56
CA PHE A 77 -4.66 52.74 -8.43
C PHE A 77 -3.32 52.23 -7.90
N ARG A 78 -2.46 53.11 -7.36
CA ARG A 78 -1.19 52.69 -6.72
C ARG A 78 -1.44 51.75 -5.55
N LEU A 79 -2.39 52.05 -4.68
CA LEU A 79 -2.77 51.20 -3.56
C LEU A 79 -3.33 49.84 -4.04
N PHE A 80 -4.17 49.85 -5.11
CA PHE A 80 -4.71 48.63 -5.69
C PHE A 80 -3.60 47.73 -6.25
N TYR A 81 -2.61 48.30 -6.97
CA TYR A 81 -1.42 47.54 -7.41
C TYR A 81 -0.64 46.97 -6.24
N ALA A 82 -0.45 47.70 -5.15
CA ALA A 82 0.19 47.20 -3.95
C ALA A 82 -0.57 46.03 -3.32
N ILE A 83 -1.91 46.11 -3.24
CA ILE A 83 -2.76 45.01 -2.74
C ILE A 83 -2.61 43.79 -3.63
N VAL A 84 -2.66 43.93 -4.95
CA VAL A 84 -2.53 42.83 -5.91
C VAL A 84 -1.13 42.18 -5.82
N LEU A 85 -0.08 42.98 -5.73
CA LEU A 85 1.29 42.47 -5.57
C LEU A 85 1.45 41.71 -4.25
N THR A 86 0.93 42.26 -3.15
CA THR A 86 0.93 41.61 -1.83
C THR A 86 0.17 40.28 -1.89
N LEU A 87 -1.00 40.25 -2.51
CA LEU A 87 -1.79 39.05 -2.72
C LEU A 87 -1.01 37.99 -3.52
N ALA A 88 -0.35 38.40 -4.61
CA ALA A 88 0.42 37.49 -5.46
C ALA A 88 1.58 36.86 -4.69
N LEU A 89 2.38 37.69 -3.99
CA LEU A 89 3.51 37.23 -3.18
C LEU A 89 3.08 36.33 -2.01
N ALA A 90 2.04 36.76 -1.27
CA ALA A 90 1.53 36.00 -0.15
C ALA A 90 0.92 34.64 -0.62
N THR A 91 0.24 34.65 -1.76
CA THR A 91 -0.31 33.41 -2.35
C THR A 91 0.80 32.45 -2.80
N ALA A 92 1.85 32.97 -3.46
CA ALA A 92 3.00 32.17 -3.88
C ALA A 92 3.73 31.56 -2.67
N LEU A 93 3.99 32.36 -1.64
CA LEU A 93 4.65 31.92 -0.41
C LEU A 93 3.81 30.86 0.32
N ARG A 94 2.52 31.11 0.47
CA ARG A 94 1.57 30.16 1.05
C ARG A 94 1.58 28.84 0.28
N PHE A 95 1.45 28.89 -1.06
CA PHE A 95 1.43 27.69 -1.90
C PHE A 95 2.71 26.87 -1.72
N TYR A 96 3.87 27.51 -1.74
CA TYR A 96 5.15 26.83 -1.56
C TYR A 96 5.22 26.10 -0.23
N PHE A 97 4.97 26.79 0.90
CA PHE A 97 5.13 26.19 2.22
C PHE A 97 4.05 25.15 2.54
N VAL A 98 2.82 25.35 2.07
CA VAL A 98 1.73 24.36 2.28
C VAL A 98 1.98 23.11 1.44
N SER A 99 2.39 23.25 0.18
CA SER A 99 2.74 22.10 -0.67
C SER A 99 3.97 21.36 -0.13
N TRP A 100 5.01 22.10 0.26
CA TRP A 100 6.20 21.50 0.88
C TRP A 100 5.83 20.69 2.14
N LEU A 101 4.94 21.23 2.98
CA LEU A 101 4.47 20.55 4.19
C LEU A 101 3.70 19.27 3.86
N GLY A 102 2.86 19.30 2.81
CA GLY A 102 2.14 18.13 2.32
C GLY A 102 3.08 17.01 1.91
N GLU A 103 4.02 17.31 1.01
CA GLU A 103 5.01 16.36 0.52
C GLU A 103 5.89 15.79 1.65
N ARG A 104 6.37 16.66 2.54
CA ARG A 104 7.23 16.24 3.65
C ARG A 104 6.50 15.33 4.62
N THR A 105 5.28 15.69 5.01
CA THR A 105 4.41 14.87 5.87
C THR A 105 4.19 13.48 5.29
N VAL A 106 3.92 13.40 3.99
CA VAL A 106 3.73 12.12 3.30
C VAL A 106 5.02 11.31 3.24
N ALA A 107 6.15 11.95 2.96
CA ALA A 107 7.45 11.26 2.95
C ALA A 107 7.74 10.63 4.32
N ASP A 108 7.49 11.34 5.41
CA ASP A 108 7.70 10.84 6.77
C ASP A 108 6.75 9.69 7.11
N ILE A 109 5.47 9.78 6.72
CA ILE A 109 4.49 8.71 6.91
C ILE A 109 4.91 7.46 6.12
N ARG A 110 5.29 7.60 4.84
CA ARG A 110 5.76 6.48 4.01
C ARG A 110 6.96 5.78 4.64
N GLN A 111 7.94 6.55 5.11
CA GLN A 111 9.12 5.99 5.78
C GLN A 111 8.75 5.25 7.07
N ALA A 112 7.85 5.82 7.88
CA ALA A 112 7.42 5.22 9.13
C ALA A 112 6.65 3.91 8.89
N VAL A 113 5.70 3.91 7.95
CA VAL A 113 4.94 2.70 7.56
C VAL A 113 5.89 1.63 7.03
N GLN A 114 6.79 1.97 6.09
CA GLN A 114 7.73 1.01 5.51
C GLN A 114 8.64 0.40 6.58
N ARG A 115 9.13 1.23 7.51
CA ARG A 115 9.95 0.74 8.64
C ARG A 115 9.19 -0.22 9.55
N ASN A 116 7.89 0.02 9.76
CA ASN A 116 7.06 -0.90 10.54
C ASN A 116 6.79 -2.20 9.77
N LEU A 117 6.41 -2.11 8.50
CA LEU A 117 6.15 -3.29 7.65
C LEU A 117 7.35 -4.26 7.61
N LEU A 118 8.58 -3.74 7.54
CA LEU A 118 9.80 -4.56 7.53
C LEU A 118 10.07 -5.28 8.86
N ARG A 119 9.36 -4.95 9.94
CA ARG A 119 9.46 -5.61 11.25
C ARG A 119 8.38 -6.66 11.48
N LEU A 120 7.33 -6.65 10.65
CA LEU A 120 6.23 -7.61 10.79
C LEU A 120 6.67 -9.00 10.35
N ALA A 121 6.09 -10.01 10.98
CA ALA A 121 6.31 -11.41 10.61
C ALA A 121 5.67 -11.73 9.24
N PRO A 122 6.21 -12.71 8.48
CA PRO A 122 5.66 -13.09 7.17
C PRO A 122 4.18 -13.44 7.18
N GLY A 123 3.63 -14.00 8.25
CA GLY A 123 2.21 -14.31 8.41
C GLY A 123 1.29 -13.11 8.20
N PHE A 124 1.73 -11.89 8.55
CA PHE A 124 0.98 -10.68 8.26
C PHE A 124 0.74 -10.48 6.75
N PHE A 125 1.71 -10.83 5.92
CA PHE A 125 1.63 -10.69 4.47
C PHE A 125 0.89 -11.84 3.78
N GLU A 126 0.68 -12.95 4.47
CA GLU A 126 -0.20 -14.04 4.04
C GLU A 126 -1.68 -13.66 4.22
N GLU A 127 -2.01 -12.96 5.31
CA GLU A 127 -3.36 -12.45 5.57
C GLU A 127 -3.66 -11.17 4.78
N ASN A 128 -2.66 -10.31 4.56
CA ASN A 128 -2.79 -9.02 3.91
C ASN A 128 -2.02 -9.01 2.58
N ARG A 129 -2.74 -8.92 1.48
CA ARG A 129 -2.13 -8.97 0.14
C ARG A 129 -1.11 -7.84 -0.07
N PRO A 130 0.14 -8.13 -0.46
CA PRO A 130 1.16 -7.11 -0.70
C PRO A 130 0.74 -6.02 -1.70
N SER A 131 -0.06 -6.39 -2.73
CA SER A 131 -0.61 -5.44 -3.70
C SER A 131 -1.58 -4.43 -3.06
N GLU A 132 -2.36 -4.85 -2.06
CA GLU A 132 -3.25 -3.95 -1.31
C GLU A 132 -2.44 -2.99 -0.44
N ILE A 133 -1.42 -3.49 0.27
CA ILE A 133 -0.50 -2.66 1.07
C ILE A 133 0.19 -1.62 0.18
N ALA A 134 0.71 -2.03 -0.99
CA ALA A 134 1.33 -1.12 -1.96
C ALA A 134 0.34 -0.05 -2.46
N SER A 135 -0.92 -0.43 -2.73
CA SER A 135 -1.98 0.52 -3.09
C SER A 135 -2.27 1.51 -1.96
N ARG A 136 -2.33 1.08 -0.70
CA ARG A 136 -2.50 1.98 0.46
C ARG A 136 -1.31 2.94 0.59
N MET A 137 -0.08 2.46 0.37
CA MET A 137 1.16 3.26 0.41
C MET A 137 1.24 4.32 -0.69
N THR A 138 0.52 4.15 -1.79
CA THR A 138 0.49 5.09 -2.92
C THR A 138 -0.77 5.95 -2.89
N SER A 139 -1.96 5.36 -3.05
CA SER A 139 -3.21 6.10 -3.20
C SER A 139 -3.65 6.82 -1.92
N ASP A 140 -3.55 6.17 -0.74
CA ASP A 140 -3.99 6.79 0.51
C ASP A 140 -3.05 7.92 0.94
N THR A 141 -1.75 7.76 0.70
CA THR A 141 -0.78 8.84 0.97
C THR A 141 -0.99 10.06 0.06
N THR A 142 -1.39 9.87 -1.21
CA THR A 142 -1.74 10.99 -2.11
C THR A 142 -2.98 11.75 -1.62
N ILE A 143 -3.98 11.06 -1.05
CA ILE A 143 -5.12 11.72 -0.43
C ILE A 143 -4.68 12.58 0.77
N ILE A 144 -3.77 12.08 1.60
CA ILE A 144 -3.21 12.83 2.74
C ILE A 144 -2.41 14.05 2.25
N GLU A 145 -1.57 13.88 1.23
CA GLU A 145 -0.82 14.96 0.60
C GLU A 145 -1.74 16.09 0.14
N GLN A 146 -2.82 15.77 -0.58
CA GLN A 146 -3.82 16.74 -1.02
C GLN A 146 -4.45 17.49 0.16
N VAL A 147 -4.76 16.79 1.25
CA VAL A 147 -5.40 17.43 2.41
C VAL A 147 -4.44 18.36 3.13
N VAL A 148 -3.22 17.95 3.38
CA VAL A 148 -2.20 18.79 4.04
C VAL A 148 -1.73 19.90 3.11
N GLY A 149 -1.42 19.56 1.85
CA GLY A 149 -0.84 20.45 0.86
C GLY A 149 -1.81 21.46 0.23
N THR A 150 -3.14 21.23 0.33
CA THR A 150 -4.11 22.17 -0.27
C THR A 150 -5.38 22.33 0.55
N THR A 151 -6.07 21.25 0.91
CA THR A 151 -7.43 21.27 1.43
C THR A 151 -7.56 22.07 2.73
N VAL A 152 -6.65 21.86 3.70
CA VAL A 152 -6.65 22.60 4.99
C VAL A 152 -6.42 24.09 4.75
N SER A 153 -5.50 24.46 3.87
CA SER A 153 -5.22 25.84 3.51
C SER A 153 -6.41 26.51 2.81
N VAL A 154 -7.06 25.79 1.90
CA VAL A 154 -8.29 26.26 1.22
C VAL A 154 -9.42 26.43 2.25
N ALA A 155 -9.56 25.49 3.19
CA ALA A 155 -10.55 25.59 4.27
C ALA A 155 -10.39 26.84 5.10
N LEU A 156 -9.18 27.07 5.62
CA LEU A 156 -8.87 28.22 6.49
C LEU A 156 -9.05 29.55 5.73
N ARG A 157 -8.55 29.63 4.50
CA ARG A 157 -8.74 30.83 3.66
C ARG A 157 -10.21 31.14 3.44
N ASN A 158 -11.02 30.15 3.05
CA ASN A 158 -12.43 30.34 2.75
C ASN A 158 -13.24 30.61 4.04
N LEU A 159 -12.83 30.10 5.18
CA LEU A 159 -13.43 30.43 6.46
C LEU A 159 -13.20 31.91 6.80
N VAL A 160 -11.96 32.41 6.67
CA VAL A 160 -11.63 33.82 6.87
C VAL A 160 -12.38 34.73 5.88
N MET A 161 -12.42 34.33 4.60
CA MET A 161 -13.13 35.07 3.55
C MET A 161 -14.65 35.07 3.76
N GLY A 162 -15.23 33.95 4.19
CA GLY A 162 -16.66 33.85 4.48
C GLY A 162 -17.06 34.76 5.64
N ILE A 163 -16.36 34.65 6.78
CA ILE A 163 -16.62 35.47 7.97
C ILE A 163 -16.33 36.95 7.70
N GLY A 164 -15.12 37.25 7.18
CA GLY A 164 -14.69 38.62 6.90
C GLY A 164 -15.55 39.31 5.81
N GLY A 165 -15.91 38.54 4.77
CA GLY A 165 -16.79 39.03 3.71
C GLY A 165 -18.20 39.34 4.21
N ILE A 166 -18.81 38.48 5.03
CA ILE A 166 -20.11 38.74 5.65
C ILE A 166 -20.02 39.97 6.56
N ALA A 167 -19.00 40.09 7.39
CA ALA A 167 -18.78 41.26 8.25
C ALA A 167 -18.68 42.55 7.41
N TYR A 168 -17.91 42.51 6.31
CA TYR A 168 -17.79 43.66 5.42
C TYR A 168 -19.11 44.00 4.70
N LEU A 169 -19.88 43.01 4.25
CA LEU A 169 -21.22 43.23 3.65
C LEU A 169 -22.16 43.96 4.64
N PHE A 170 -22.10 43.63 5.94
CA PHE A 170 -22.89 44.32 6.95
C PHE A 170 -22.48 45.79 7.11
N THR A 171 -21.20 46.14 6.96
CA THR A 171 -20.75 47.54 7.01
C THR A 171 -21.18 48.34 5.78
N LEU A 172 -21.33 47.69 4.62
CA LEU A 172 -21.77 48.30 3.38
C LEU A 172 -23.27 48.62 3.41
N SER A 173 -24.11 47.63 3.75
CA SER A 173 -25.57 47.81 3.87
C SER A 173 -26.20 46.66 4.67
N PRO A 174 -26.60 46.89 5.93
CA PRO A 174 -27.26 45.86 6.76
C PRO A 174 -28.57 45.33 6.12
N LYS A 175 -29.34 46.21 5.43
CA LYS A 175 -30.62 45.83 4.78
C LYS A 175 -30.39 44.86 3.63
N LEU A 176 -29.44 45.15 2.71
CA LEU A 176 -29.11 44.27 1.60
C LEU A 176 -28.49 42.96 2.07
N THR A 177 -27.63 42.99 3.10
CA THR A 177 -27.04 41.81 3.68
C THR A 177 -28.08 40.90 4.32
N GLY A 178 -29.05 41.47 5.05
CA GLY A 178 -30.19 40.73 5.59
C GLY A 178 -31.02 40.04 4.50
N GLY A 179 -31.26 40.72 3.40
CA GLY A 179 -31.94 40.18 2.21
C GLY A 179 -31.20 38.98 1.59
N ILE A 180 -29.87 39.07 1.44
CA ILE A 180 -29.05 37.95 0.97
C ILE A 180 -29.12 36.78 1.93
N LEU A 181 -28.95 37.00 3.24
CA LEU A 181 -28.99 35.93 4.24
C LEU A 181 -30.32 35.19 4.26
N LEU A 182 -31.43 35.89 4.05
CA LEU A 182 -32.78 35.30 3.86
C LEU A 182 -32.91 34.53 2.54
N GLY A 183 -32.22 34.98 1.48
CA GLY A 183 -32.17 34.29 0.18
C GLY A 183 -31.35 33.03 0.14
N ILE A 184 -30.32 32.90 1.01
CA ILE A 184 -29.43 31.74 1.06
C ILE A 184 -30.19 30.40 1.19
N PRO A 185 -31.12 30.21 2.11
CA PRO A 185 -31.90 28.98 2.22
C PRO A 185 -32.67 28.63 0.95
N VAL A 186 -33.20 29.62 0.24
CA VAL A 186 -33.94 29.43 -1.01
C VAL A 186 -33.04 28.87 -2.11
N ILE A 187 -31.77 29.29 -2.14
CA ILE A 187 -30.79 28.83 -3.11
C ILE A 187 -30.23 27.45 -2.68
N ILE A 188 -29.92 27.26 -1.39
CA ILE A 188 -29.28 26.05 -0.90
C ILE A 188 -30.22 24.85 -0.87
N MET A 189 -31.50 25.03 -0.53
CA MET A 189 -32.45 23.93 -0.39
C MET A 189 -32.61 23.08 -1.66
N PRO A 190 -32.80 23.61 -2.86
CA PRO A 190 -32.84 22.84 -4.10
C PRO A 190 -31.51 22.11 -4.37
N ILE A 191 -30.37 22.76 -4.08
CA ILE A 191 -29.03 22.21 -4.28
C ILE A 191 -28.84 20.97 -3.39
N VAL A 192 -29.22 21.05 -2.12
CA VAL A 192 -29.11 19.92 -1.17
C VAL A 192 -30.03 18.76 -1.56
N LEU A 193 -31.29 19.06 -1.93
CA LEU A 193 -32.26 18.02 -2.31
C LEU A 193 -31.85 17.29 -3.59
N LEU A 194 -31.45 18.03 -4.63
CA LEU A 194 -30.98 17.45 -5.89
C LEU A 194 -29.60 16.79 -5.73
N GLY A 195 -28.71 17.37 -4.92
CA GLY A 195 -27.40 16.84 -4.61
C GLY A 195 -27.45 15.47 -3.97
N ARG A 196 -28.36 15.22 -3.01
CA ARG A 196 -28.57 13.89 -2.41
C ARG A 196 -29.00 12.85 -3.45
N ARG A 197 -29.90 13.21 -4.38
CA ARG A 197 -30.30 12.33 -5.48
C ARG A 197 -29.15 12.06 -6.44
N LEU A 198 -28.38 13.10 -6.79
CA LEU A 198 -27.21 12.99 -7.64
C LEU A 198 -26.14 12.07 -7.03
N GLN A 199 -25.86 12.19 -5.73
CA GLN A 199 -24.92 11.33 -5.02
C GLN A 199 -25.31 9.85 -5.10
N LYS A 200 -26.61 9.53 -4.92
CA LYS A 200 -27.09 8.14 -5.02
C LYS A 200 -26.86 7.56 -6.42
N VAL A 201 -27.17 8.34 -7.48
CA VAL A 201 -26.94 7.91 -8.87
C VAL A 201 -25.44 7.85 -9.20
N ALA A 202 -24.64 8.76 -8.66
CA ALA A 202 -23.18 8.77 -8.84
C ALA A 202 -22.52 7.52 -8.25
N ARG A 203 -22.93 7.07 -7.04
CA ARG A 203 -22.44 5.81 -6.44
C ARG A 203 -22.75 4.63 -7.34
N SER A 204 -24.02 4.46 -7.75
CA SER A 204 -24.40 3.38 -8.67
C SER A 204 -23.65 3.41 -10.01
N SER A 205 -23.30 4.62 -10.50
CA SER A 205 -22.45 4.76 -11.70
C SER A 205 -21.02 4.31 -11.46
N GLN A 206 -20.49 4.51 -10.25
CA GLN A 206 -19.14 4.10 -9.87
C GLN A 206 -19.03 2.59 -9.68
N ASP A 207 -20.05 1.97 -9.08
CA ASP A 207 -20.14 0.51 -8.94
C ASP A 207 -20.11 -0.16 -10.32
N ARG A 208 -20.88 0.37 -11.29
CA ARG A 208 -20.87 -0.14 -12.66
C ARG A 208 -19.53 0.00 -13.40
N VAL A 209 -18.78 1.07 -13.13
CA VAL A 209 -17.42 1.23 -13.69
C VAL A 209 -16.45 0.21 -13.07
N ALA A 210 -16.61 -0.08 -11.77
CA ALA A 210 -15.83 -1.12 -11.11
C ALA A 210 -16.12 -2.52 -11.70
N ASP A 211 -17.39 -2.82 -12.01
CA ASP A 211 -17.80 -4.08 -12.68
C ASP A 211 -17.11 -4.23 -14.06
N ILE A 212 -17.02 -3.15 -14.85
CA ILE A 212 -16.28 -3.15 -16.12
C ILE A 212 -14.80 -3.46 -15.88
N GLY A 213 -14.17 -2.83 -14.88
CA GLY A 213 -12.77 -3.07 -14.54
C GLY A 213 -12.51 -4.53 -14.14
N ALA A 214 -13.40 -5.12 -13.34
CA ALA A 214 -13.32 -6.51 -12.94
C ALA A 214 -13.45 -7.46 -14.16
N THR A 215 -14.44 -7.23 -15.04
CA THR A 215 -14.64 -8.01 -16.27
C THR A 215 -13.42 -7.91 -17.19
N THR A 216 -12.86 -6.71 -17.37
CA THR A 216 -11.64 -6.52 -18.18
C THR A 216 -10.45 -7.28 -17.61
N SER A 217 -10.23 -7.19 -16.29
CA SER A 217 -9.14 -7.90 -15.62
C SER A 217 -9.27 -9.42 -15.75
N GLU A 218 -10.49 -9.96 -15.60
CA GLU A 218 -10.81 -11.37 -15.80
C GLU A 218 -10.48 -11.82 -17.22
N GLN A 219 -10.98 -11.09 -18.23
CA GLN A 219 -10.78 -11.42 -19.64
C GLN A 219 -9.32 -11.35 -20.06
N LEU A 220 -8.59 -10.30 -19.67
CA LEU A 220 -7.17 -10.15 -19.99
C LEU A 220 -6.32 -11.20 -19.29
N GLY A 221 -6.64 -11.55 -18.04
CA GLY A 221 -5.96 -12.63 -17.31
C GLY A 221 -6.19 -14.01 -17.92
N ALA A 222 -7.36 -14.22 -18.56
CA ALA A 222 -7.72 -15.48 -19.21
C ALA A 222 -7.57 -15.45 -20.74
N MET A 223 -6.87 -14.47 -21.32
CA MET A 223 -6.84 -14.23 -22.78
C MET A 223 -6.45 -15.47 -23.59
N LYS A 224 -5.46 -16.25 -23.13
CA LYS A 224 -5.05 -17.50 -23.78
C LYS A 224 -6.19 -18.51 -23.86
N ILE A 225 -7.05 -18.55 -22.84
CA ILE A 225 -8.21 -19.47 -22.79
C ILE A 225 -9.30 -18.95 -23.74
N VAL A 226 -9.60 -17.65 -23.69
CA VAL A 226 -10.59 -17.03 -24.58
C VAL A 226 -10.26 -17.32 -26.04
N GLN A 227 -9.00 -17.10 -26.43
CA GLN A 227 -8.54 -17.34 -27.80
C GLN A 227 -8.49 -18.86 -28.16
N ALA A 228 -8.00 -19.69 -27.22
CA ALA A 228 -7.93 -21.14 -27.47
C ALA A 228 -9.30 -21.78 -27.69
N PHE A 229 -10.37 -21.19 -27.10
CA PHE A 229 -11.74 -21.68 -27.31
C PHE A 229 -12.55 -20.85 -28.33
N GLY A 230 -11.94 -19.84 -28.99
CA GLY A 230 -12.60 -19.01 -30.01
C GLY A 230 -13.82 -18.27 -29.48
N GLN A 231 -13.74 -17.72 -28.25
CA GLN A 231 -14.87 -17.06 -27.59
C GLN A 231 -14.76 -15.53 -27.62
N GLU A 232 -13.94 -14.95 -28.49
CA GLU A 232 -13.67 -13.52 -28.59
C GLU A 232 -14.96 -12.71 -28.78
N ASP A 233 -15.80 -13.12 -29.75
CA ASP A 233 -17.05 -12.40 -30.05
C ASP A 233 -18.04 -12.44 -28.87
N ARG A 234 -18.10 -13.56 -28.15
CA ARG A 234 -18.98 -13.72 -27.00
C ARG A 234 -18.54 -12.83 -25.85
N GLU A 235 -17.25 -12.79 -25.56
CA GLU A 235 -16.69 -11.96 -24.50
C GLU A 235 -16.76 -10.47 -24.88
N ALA A 236 -16.58 -10.12 -26.16
CA ALA A 236 -16.79 -8.78 -26.67
C ALA A 236 -18.25 -8.31 -26.48
N ALA A 237 -19.23 -9.13 -26.83
CA ALA A 237 -20.66 -8.83 -26.64
C ALA A 237 -21.03 -8.69 -25.14
N ARG A 238 -20.45 -9.52 -24.27
CA ARG A 238 -20.63 -9.42 -22.80
C ARG A 238 -20.10 -8.09 -22.28
N PHE A 239 -18.92 -7.67 -22.73
CA PHE A 239 -18.30 -6.40 -22.35
C PHE A 239 -19.11 -5.22 -22.89
N GLU A 240 -19.54 -5.24 -24.16
CA GLU A 240 -20.38 -4.22 -24.77
C GLU A 240 -21.68 -3.99 -23.98
N SER A 241 -22.35 -5.06 -23.57
CA SER A 241 -23.54 -5.02 -22.75
C SER A 241 -23.29 -4.33 -21.39
N ALA A 242 -22.15 -4.60 -20.74
CA ALA A 242 -21.77 -3.97 -19.49
C ALA A 242 -21.47 -2.45 -19.66
N VAL A 243 -20.82 -2.09 -20.76
CA VAL A 243 -20.55 -0.68 -21.13
C VAL A 243 -21.82 0.10 -21.39
N GLU A 244 -22.77 -0.46 -22.17
CA GLU A 244 -24.06 0.17 -22.46
C GLU A 244 -24.92 0.34 -21.19
N ALA A 245 -24.94 -0.63 -20.28
CA ALA A 245 -25.60 -0.51 -18.99
C ALA A 245 -25.00 0.62 -18.12
N THR A 246 -23.68 0.76 -18.18
CA THR A 246 -22.95 1.84 -17.50
C THR A 246 -23.28 3.18 -18.11
N PHE A 247 -23.30 3.28 -19.45
CA PHE A 247 -23.67 4.50 -20.17
C PHE A 247 -25.11 4.95 -19.86
N ALA A 248 -26.07 4.01 -19.81
CA ALA A 248 -27.45 4.31 -19.44
C ALA A 248 -27.54 4.94 -18.03
N THR A 249 -26.76 4.43 -17.08
CA THR A 249 -26.68 5.00 -15.72
C THR A 249 -26.01 6.37 -15.73
N ALA A 250 -24.93 6.54 -16.50
CA ALA A 250 -24.24 7.83 -16.67
C ALA A 250 -25.17 8.88 -17.30
N LYS A 251 -25.98 8.53 -18.31
CA LYS A 251 -26.96 9.41 -18.96
C LYS A 251 -27.97 9.98 -17.95
N ARG A 252 -28.44 9.14 -16.99
CA ARG A 252 -29.32 9.59 -15.91
C ARG A 252 -28.61 10.58 -14.97
N ARG A 253 -27.36 10.30 -14.61
CA ARG A 253 -26.53 11.21 -13.80
C ARG A 253 -26.30 12.54 -14.50
N ILE A 254 -25.95 12.52 -15.79
CA ILE A 254 -25.73 13.72 -16.62
C ILE A 254 -26.98 14.58 -16.65
N ARG A 255 -28.17 14.00 -16.90
CA ARG A 255 -29.45 14.74 -16.93
C ARG A 255 -29.73 15.43 -15.59
N LEU A 256 -29.57 14.70 -14.46
CA LEU A 256 -29.77 15.31 -13.14
C LEU A 256 -28.78 16.44 -12.86
N ARG A 257 -27.50 16.26 -13.27
CA ARG A 257 -26.49 17.31 -13.13
C ARG A 257 -26.80 18.54 -13.98
N ALA A 258 -27.25 18.35 -15.22
CA ALA A 258 -27.64 19.45 -16.12
C ALA A 258 -28.79 20.27 -15.54
N ILE A 259 -29.85 19.62 -15.04
CA ILE A 259 -30.98 20.28 -14.38
C ILE A 259 -30.50 21.04 -13.14
N MET A 260 -29.68 20.42 -12.29
CA MET A 260 -29.14 21.07 -11.10
C MET A 260 -28.33 22.32 -11.48
N THR A 261 -27.46 22.22 -12.50
CA THR A 261 -26.65 23.34 -12.98
C THR A 261 -27.51 24.48 -13.47
N ALA A 262 -28.54 24.19 -14.26
CA ALA A 262 -29.47 25.20 -14.75
C ALA A 262 -30.21 25.94 -13.60
N ILE A 263 -30.67 25.18 -12.58
CA ILE A 263 -31.33 25.76 -11.40
C ILE A 263 -30.35 26.63 -10.60
N VAL A 264 -29.13 26.16 -10.38
CA VAL A 264 -28.10 26.91 -9.63
C VAL A 264 -27.75 28.21 -10.35
N ILE A 265 -27.53 28.15 -11.66
CA ILE A 265 -27.25 29.35 -12.47
C ILE A 265 -28.45 30.34 -12.43
N GLY A 266 -29.66 29.85 -12.65
CA GLY A 266 -30.87 30.68 -12.61
C GLY A 266 -31.10 31.38 -11.27
N LEU A 267 -30.93 30.63 -10.16
CA LEU A 267 -31.06 31.19 -8.81
C LEU A 267 -29.94 32.20 -8.48
N LEU A 268 -28.69 31.89 -8.85
CA LEU A 268 -27.55 32.75 -8.58
C LEU A 268 -27.66 34.07 -9.34
N PHE A 269 -27.81 34.00 -10.66
CA PHE A 269 -27.92 35.22 -11.47
C PHE A 269 -29.25 35.97 -11.24
N GLY A 270 -30.34 35.24 -10.91
CA GLY A 270 -31.58 35.86 -10.47
C GLY A 270 -31.39 36.67 -9.18
N ALA A 271 -30.69 36.14 -8.20
CA ALA A 271 -30.36 36.86 -6.96
C ALA A 271 -29.47 38.07 -7.21
N ILE A 272 -28.43 37.95 -8.07
CA ILE A 272 -27.57 39.09 -8.47
C ILE A 272 -28.38 40.16 -9.16
N THR A 273 -29.25 39.80 -10.11
CA THR A 273 -30.12 40.76 -10.84
C THR A 273 -31.06 41.47 -9.90
N THR A 274 -31.69 40.75 -8.95
CA THR A 274 -32.57 41.36 -7.94
C THR A 274 -31.81 42.33 -7.04
N LEU A 275 -30.58 41.95 -6.65
CA LEU A 275 -29.70 42.81 -5.86
C LEU A 275 -29.31 44.09 -6.60
N LEU A 276 -28.93 43.97 -7.89
CA LEU A 276 -28.61 45.12 -8.74
C LEU A 276 -29.80 46.03 -8.95
N TRP A 277 -31.01 45.50 -9.15
CA TRP A 277 -32.22 46.29 -9.28
C TRP A 277 -32.49 47.10 -8.00
N TYR A 278 -32.52 46.44 -6.83
CA TYR A 278 -32.74 47.10 -5.55
C TYR A 278 -31.64 48.14 -5.22
N GLY A 279 -30.38 47.79 -5.60
CA GLY A 279 -29.25 48.69 -5.48
C GLY A 279 -29.37 49.94 -6.37
N ALA A 280 -29.80 49.77 -7.61
CA ALA A 280 -30.00 50.88 -8.54
C ALA A 280 -31.10 51.87 -8.05
N GLU A 281 -32.21 51.35 -7.49
CA GLU A 281 -33.21 52.16 -6.82
C GLU A 281 -32.64 52.96 -5.66
N GLY A 282 -31.75 52.32 -4.84
CA GLY A 282 -31.06 52.98 -3.73
C GLY A 282 -30.08 54.08 -4.17
N VAL A 283 -29.39 53.91 -5.30
CA VAL A 283 -28.54 54.97 -5.88
C VAL A 283 -29.37 56.10 -6.42
N ALA A 284 -30.45 55.81 -7.12
CA ALA A 284 -31.38 56.83 -7.62
C ALA A 284 -32.01 57.65 -6.46
N ALA A 285 -32.27 57.01 -5.33
CA ALA A 285 -32.74 57.65 -4.09
C ALA A 285 -31.64 58.36 -3.27
N GLY A 286 -30.36 58.28 -3.68
CA GLY A 286 -29.23 58.88 -2.96
C GLY A 286 -28.86 58.21 -1.62
N THR A 287 -29.38 57.01 -1.38
CA THR A 287 -29.14 56.27 -0.10
C THR A 287 -27.89 55.41 -0.10
N ILE A 288 -27.38 55.05 -1.27
CA ILE A 288 -26.13 54.25 -1.46
C ILE A 288 -25.39 54.78 -2.70
N THR A 289 -24.06 54.48 -2.76
CA THR A 289 -23.22 54.87 -3.90
C THR A 289 -23.08 53.74 -4.93
N GLY A 290 -22.67 54.06 -6.16
CA GLY A 290 -22.37 53.06 -7.20
C GLY A 290 -21.24 52.12 -6.79
N GLY A 291 -20.21 52.66 -6.11
CA GLY A 291 -19.11 51.86 -5.57
C GLY A 291 -19.57 50.87 -4.48
N THR A 292 -20.59 51.26 -3.68
CA THR A 292 -21.20 50.35 -2.70
C THR A 292 -21.84 49.13 -3.36
N ILE A 293 -22.57 49.30 -4.46
CA ILE A 293 -23.18 48.17 -5.19
C ILE A 293 -22.08 47.26 -5.77
N ALA A 294 -21.06 47.85 -6.41
CA ALA A 294 -19.97 47.10 -7.00
C ALA A 294 -19.22 46.27 -5.94
N ALA A 295 -18.88 46.89 -4.81
CA ALA A 295 -18.24 46.18 -3.68
C ALA A 295 -19.15 45.06 -3.12
N PHE A 296 -20.47 45.33 -3.06
CA PHE A 296 -21.44 44.36 -2.55
C PHE A 296 -21.55 43.12 -3.45
N VAL A 297 -21.60 43.30 -4.78
CA VAL A 297 -21.63 42.20 -5.75
C VAL A 297 -20.31 41.39 -5.71
N LEU A 298 -19.16 42.09 -5.70
CA LEU A 298 -17.85 41.43 -5.64
C LEU A 298 -17.69 40.62 -4.33
N THR A 299 -17.99 41.22 -3.18
CA THR A 299 -17.89 40.56 -1.88
C THR A 299 -18.89 39.40 -1.77
N GLY A 300 -20.13 39.60 -2.25
CA GLY A 300 -21.13 38.54 -2.27
C GLY A 300 -20.69 37.34 -3.10
N GLY A 301 -20.06 37.58 -4.25
CA GLY A 301 -19.43 36.53 -5.07
C GLY A 301 -18.32 35.79 -4.36
N LEU A 302 -17.44 36.53 -3.65
CA LEU A 302 -16.36 35.92 -2.84
C LEU A 302 -16.92 35.06 -1.69
N VAL A 303 -17.93 35.55 -0.97
CA VAL A 303 -18.61 34.82 0.11
C VAL A 303 -19.29 33.55 -0.43
N ALA A 304 -20.03 33.66 -1.54
CA ALA A 304 -20.68 32.51 -2.15
C ALA A 304 -19.66 31.43 -2.58
N GLY A 305 -18.55 31.87 -3.21
CA GLY A 305 -17.44 30.99 -3.59
C GLY A 305 -16.79 30.31 -2.37
N ALA A 306 -16.62 31.06 -1.28
CA ALA A 306 -16.04 30.52 -0.03
C ALA A 306 -16.90 29.39 0.57
N PHE A 307 -18.24 29.56 0.62
CA PHE A 307 -19.15 28.51 1.09
C PHE A 307 -19.17 27.29 0.16
N GLY A 308 -19.08 27.51 -1.17
CA GLY A 308 -18.94 26.43 -2.15
C GLY A 308 -17.70 25.57 -1.89
N ALA A 309 -16.55 26.22 -1.74
CA ALA A 309 -15.28 25.56 -1.47
C ALA A 309 -15.28 24.80 -0.12
N LEU A 310 -15.88 25.37 0.94
CA LEU A 310 -15.99 24.69 2.24
C LEU A 310 -16.80 23.40 2.18
N THR A 311 -17.79 23.32 1.30
CA THR A 311 -18.57 22.09 1.08
C THR A 311 -17.71 20.99 0.45
N GLU A 312 -16.83 21.33 -0.49
CA GLU A 312 -15.89 20.39 -1.11
C GLU A 312 -14.83 19.92 -0.09
N VAL A 313 -14.29 20.84 0.69
CA VAL A 313 -13.33 20.56 1.77
C VAL A 313 -13.86 19.50 2.73
N TYR A 314 -15.12 19.58 3.13
CA TYR A 314 -15.70 18.57 4.04
C TYR A 314 -15.64 17.15 3.43
N GLY A 315 -15.92 17.03 2.14
CA GLY A 315 -15.80 15.76 1.42
C GLY A 315 -14.35 15.23 1.40
N ASP A 316 -13.39 16.13 1.16
CA ASP A 316 -11.95 15.78 1.15
C ASP A 316 -11.46 15.33 2.53
N LEU A 317 -11.85 16.02 3.59
CA LEU A 317 -11.50 15.65 4.96
C LEU A 317 -12.04 14.26 5.36
N LEU A 318 -13.25 13.91 4.91
CA LEU A 318 -13.81 12.57 5.14
C LEU A 318 -13.04 11.49 4.38
N ARG A 319 -12.59 11.78 3.14
CA ARG A 319 -11.74 10.86 2.37
C ARG A 319 -10.39 10.67 3.05
N ALA A 320 -9.77 11.76 3.49
CA ALA A 320 -8.49 11.70 4.20
C ALA A 320 -8.59 11.00 5.55
N ALA A 321 -9.70 11.16 6.28
CA ALA A 321 -9.90 10.42 7.53
C ALA A 321 -9.91 8.90 7.30
N GLY A 322 -10.56 8.43 6.22
CA GLY A 322 -10.53 7.02 5.85
C GLY A 322 -9.13 6.53 5.41
N ALA A 323 -8.40 7.34 4.64
CA ALA A 323 -7.03 7.03 4.23
C ALA A 323 -6.08 6.99 5.45
N ALA A 324 -6.21 7.96 6.37
CA ALA A 324 -5.43 8.01 7.60
C ALA A 324 -5.70 6.82 8.52
N GLU A 325 -6.95 6.34 8.59
CA GLU A 325 -7.32 5.16 9.36
C GLU A 325 -6.59 3.92 8.84
N ARG A 326 -6.66 3.65 7.52
CA ARG A 326 -5.98 2.50 6.90
C ARG A 326 -4.45 2.55 7.02
N LEU A 327 -3.84 3.74 6.91
CA LEU A 327 -2.39 3.88 7.12
C LEU A 327 -2.02 3.76 8.61
N SER A 328 -2.90 4.21 9.52
CA SER A 328 -2.71 4.04 10.96
C SER A 328 -2.76 2.56 11.37
N GLU A 329 -3.59 1.72 10.72
CA GLU A 329 -3.58 0.28 10.90
C GLU A 329 -2.20 -0.30 10.58
N LEU A 330 -1.60 0.08 9.44
CA LEU A 330 -0.25 -0.38 9.06
C LEU A 330 0.85 0.16 9.98
N LEU A 331 0.72 1.41 10.45
CA LEU A 331 1.67 2.03 11.38
C LEU A 331 1.67 1.37 12.76
N ASN A 332 0.49 0.95 13.23
CA ASN A 332 0.30 0.39 14.57
C ASN A 332 0.18 -1.12 14.56
N ALA A 333 0.36 -1.77 13.40
CA ALA A 333 0.41 -3.23 13.32
C ALA A 333 1.58 -3.73 14.19
N GLU A 334 1.27 -4.60 15.13
CA GLU A 334 2.26 -5.19 16.03
C GLU A 334 2.87 -6.43 15.40
N ALA A 335 4.18 -6.59 15.57
CA ALA A 335 4.87 -7.80 15.14
C ALA A 335 4.45 -8.96 16.07
N SER A 336 3.87 -10.01 15.48
CA SER A 336 3.52 -11.24 16.22
C SER A 336 4.77 -11.94 16.76
N ILE A 337 5.91 -11.76 16.10
CA ILE A 337 7.22 -12.25 16.51
C ILE A 337 8.10 -11.05 16.87
N ALA A 338 8.42 -10.91 18.14
CA ALA A 338 9.27 -9.85 18.66
C ALA A 338 10.43 -10.44 19.47
N PRO A 339 11.58 -9.75 19.55
CA PRO A 339 12.64 -10.15 20.47
C PRO A 339 12.13 -10.09 21.92
N PRO A 340 12.48 -11.05 22.78
CA PRO A 340 12.15 -11.00 24.20
C PRO A 340 12.86 -9.82 24.89
N ALA A 341 12.32 -9.37 26.02
CA ALA A 341 12.88 -8.23 26.76
C ALA A 341 14.36 -8.44 27.18
N GLN A 342 14.76 -9.67 27.39
CA GLN A 342 16.14 -10.09 27.71
C GLN A 342 16.49 -11.30 26.82
N PRO A 343 16.99 -11.07 25.60
CA PRO A 343 17.36 -12.16 24.70
C PRO A 343 18.48 -13.02 25.28
N ARG A 344 18.31 -14.33 25.23
CA ARG A 344 19.35 -15.30 25.61
C ARG A 344 20.32 -15.46 24.46
N ALA A 345 21.60 -15.23 24.74
CA ALA A 345 22.67 -15.44 23.76
C ALA A 345 22.88 -16.94 23.46
N PHE A 346 23.16 -17.21 22.21
CA PHE A 346 23.53 -18.59 21.79
C PHE A 346 24.95 -18.92 22.20
N PRO A 347 25.24 -20.22 22.45
CA PRO A 347 26.60 -20.67 22.74
C PRO A 347 27.55 -20.47 21.57
N GLU A 348 28.84 -20.25 21.88
CA GLU A 348 29.93 -20.17 20.93
C GLU A 348 30.95 -21.28 21.20
N PRO A 349 31.52 -21.95 20.18
CA PRO A 349 31.21 -21.81 18.76
C PRO A 349 29.83 -22.40 18.38
N PRO A 350 29.21 -21.90 17.31
CA PRO A 350 27.91 -22.41 16.87
C PRO A 350 28.01 -23.86 16.39
N ARG A 351 27.08 -24.71 16.82
CA ARG A 351 27.06 -26.15 16.49
C ARG A 351 26.05 -26.49 15.39
N GLY A 352 24.98 -25.69 15.27
CA GLY A 352 23.90 -25.92 14.33
C GLY A 352 22.96 -27.07 14.73
N THR A 353 22.81 -27.39 16.03
CA THR A 353 21.82 -28.38 16.46
C THR A 353 20.41 -27.77 16.38
N LEU A 354 19.45 -28.52 15.85
CA LEU A 354 18.06 -28.14 15.81
C LEU A 354 17.19 -29.21 16.47
N GLU A 355 16.32 -28.78 17.39
CA GLU A 355 15.44 -29.70 18.10
C GLU A 355 14.00 -29.16 18.10
N PHE A 356 13.05 -30.00 17.73
CA PHE A 356 11.62 -29.80 17.92
C PHE A 356 11.21 -30.70 19.09
N ALA A 357 10.67 -30.10 20.16
CA ALA A 357 10.29 -30.83 21.36
C ALA A 357 8.77 -30.69 21.58
N HIS A 358 8.02 -31.76 21.29
CA HIS A 358 6.57 -31.86 21.46
C HIS A 358 5.79 -30.69 20.81
N VAL A 359 6.18 -30.34 19.59
CA VAL A 359 5.63 -29.17 18.88
C VAL A 359 4.24 -29.44 18.36
N GLU A 360 3.30 -28.58 18.76
CA GLU A 360 1.97 -28.47 18.15
C GLU A 360 1.81 -27.12 17.47
N PHE A 361 1.41 -27.13 16.19
CA PHE A 361 1.33 -25.92 15.41
C PHE A 361 0.12 -25.88 14.47
N HIS A 362 -0.58 -24.74 14.52
CA HIS A 362 -1.68 -24.37 13.63
C HIS A 362 -1.38 -23.04 12.96
N TYR A 363 -1.60 -22.94 11.66
CA TYR A 363 -1.53 -21.65 10.97
C TYR A 363 -2.68 -20.75 11.39
N PRO A 364 -2.48 -19.43 11.57
CA PRO A 364 -3.55 -18.49 11.91
C PRO A 364 -4.71 -18.52 10.91
N THR A 365 -4.43 -18.77 9.65
CA THR A 365 -5.40 -18.88 8.56
C THR A 365 -6.23 -20.18 8.59
N ARG A 366 -5.79 -21.20 9.37
CA ARG A 366 -6.45 -22.52 9.52
C ARG A 366 -6.35 -23.01 10.95
N PRO A 367 -7.01 -22.33 11.91
CA PRO A 367 -6.85 -22.64 13.33
C PRO A 367 -7.39 -24.04 13.73
N ASP A 368 -8.34 -24.56 12.96
CA ASP A 368 -8.98 -25.86 13.25
C ASP A 368 -8.22 -27.07 12.65
N ALA A 369 -7.18 -26.83 11.85
CA ALA A 369 -6.41 -27.88 11.19
C ALA A 369 -4.92 -27.76 11.60
N PRO A 370 -4.45 -28.60 12.52
CA PRO A 370 -3.04 -28.59 12.92
C PRO A 370 -2.14 -28.99 11.75
N ALA A 371 -1.03 -28.26 11.62
CA ALA A 371 0.02 -28.57 10.64
C ALA A 371 1.11 -29.48 11.21
N LEU A 372 1.29 -29.48 12.54
CA LEU A 372 2.14 -30.39 13.27
C LEU A 372 1.41 -30.86 14.54
N HIS A 373 1.54 -32.17 14.85
CA HIS A 373 0.91 -32.83 15.99
C HIS A 373 1.95 -33.51 16.88
N ASP A 374 2.22 -32.97 18.06
CA ASP A 374 3.18 -33.53 19.03
C ASP A 374 4.50 -33.94 18.36
N PHE A 375 4.98 -33.06 17.48
CA PHE A 375 6.14 -33.35 16.64
C PHE A 375 7.43 -33.20 17.42
N SER A 376 8.23 -34.28 17.43
CA SER A 376 9.50 -34.31 18.14
C SER A 376 10.60 -34.83 17.22
N LEU A 377 11.67 -34.04 17.03
CA LEU A 377 12.83 -34.39 16.19
C LEU A 377 14.06 -33.66 16.71
N ALA A 378 15.14 -34.39 16.95
CA ALA A 378 16.45 -33.83 17.30
C ALA A 378 17.44 -34.09 16.17
N ILE A 379 18.14 -33.06 15.72
CA ILE A 379 19.11 -33.06 14.63
C ILE A 379 20.50 -32.75 15.22
N GLN A 380 21.45 -33.62 14.97
CA GLN A 380 22.80 -33.53 15.54
C GLN A 380 23.69 -32.58 14.71
N PRO A 381 24.80 -32.08 15.28
CA PRO A 381 25.77 -31.27 14.54
C PRO A 381 26.31 -32.02 13.33
N ARG A 382 26.33 -31.36 12.16
CA ARG A 382 26.80 -31.90 10.87
C ARG A 382 26.02 -33.12 10.36
N GLU A 383 24.85 -33.39 10.92
CA GLU A 383 23.94 -34.40 10.40
C GLU A 383 23.14 -33.85 9.21
N THR A 384 23.01 -34.65 8.16
CA THR A 384 22.13 -34.40 7.05
C THR A 384 20.85 -35.19 7.21
N VAL A 385 19.74 -34.51 7.46
CA VAL A 385 18.39 -35.10 7.63
C VAL A 385 17.52 -34.76 6.43
N ALA A 386 17.04 -35.80 5.74
CA ALA A 386 16.07 -35.64 4.66
C ALA A 386 14.64 -35.80 5.20
N ILE A 387 13.79 -34.81 4.93
CA ILE A 387 12.35 -34.82 5.25
C ILE A 387 11.58 -35.18 3.98
N VAL A 388 10.82 -36.28 4.04
CA VAL A 388 9.98 -36.76 2.92
C VAL A 388 8.56 -36.99 3.38
N GLY A 389 7.60 -36.97 2.46
CA GLY A 389 6.19 -37.18 2.77
C GLY A 389 5.26 -36.59 1.68
N PRO A 390 3.97 -36.90 1.71
CA PRO A 390 3.00 -36.36 0.77
C PRO A 390 2.89 -34.84 0.85
N SER A 391 2.25 -34.22 -0.14
CA SER A 391 1.94 -32.78 -0.11
C SER A 391 1.00 -32.51 1.07
N GLY A 392 1.26 -31.44 1.82
CA GLY A 392 0.48 -31.10 3.01
C GLY A 392 0.89 -31.81 4.31
N ALA A 393 1.90 -32.70 4.30
CA ALA A 393 2.36 -33.41 5.50
C ALA A 393 3.03 -32.53 6.57
N GLY A 394 3.19 -31.22 6.36
CA GLY A 394 3.79 -30.29 7.34
C GLY A 394 5.30 -30.05 7.15
N LYS A 395 5.91 -30.53 6.05
CA LYS A 395 7.37 -30.42 5.83
C LYS A 395 7.88 -28.98 5.83
N SER A 396 7.29 -28.09 5.03
CA SER A 396 7.71 -26.67 4.95
C SER A 396 7.41 -25.92 6.25
N THR A 397 6.44 -26.38 7.04
CA THR A 397 6.12 -25.82 8.36
C THR A 397 7.32 -25.93 9.33
N LEU A 398 8.12 -26.98 9.22
CA LEU A 398 9.32 -27.14 10.03
C LEU A 398 10.33 -26.01 9.78
N PHE A 399 10.49 -25.56 8.52
CA PHE A 399 11.37 -24.46 8.17
C PHE A 399 10.84 -23.12 8.67
N GLN A 400 9.52 -22.89 8.54
CA GLN A 400 8.86 -21.69 9.06
C GLN A 400 9.06 -21.52 10.58
N LEU A 401 9.00 -22.64 11.32
CA LEU A 401 9.22 -22.65 12.76
C LEU A 401 10.71 -22.54 13.12
N ALA A 402 11.61 -23.19 12.37
CA ALA A 402 13.06 -23.12 12.59
C ALA A 402 13.58 -21.68 12.39
N GLU A 403 13.07 -20.94 11.39
CA GLU A 403 13.39 -19.53 11.14
C GLU A 403 12.63 -18.56 12.07
N ARG A 404 11.79 -19.10 12.96
CA ARG A 404 10.91 -18.35 13.85
C ARG A 404 10.09 -17.31 13.09
N PHE A 405 9.43 -17.74 12.00
CA PHE A 405 8.39 -16.94 11.35
C PHE A 405 7.04 -17.08 12.06
N TYR A 406 6.89 -18.18 12.81
CA TYR A 406 5.79 -18.46 13.71
C TYR A 406 6.33 -19.05 15.01
N ASP A 407 5.64 -18.86 16.11
CA ASP A 407 5.85 -19.57 17.37
C ASP A 407 4.80 -20.69 17.49
N PRO A 408 5.16 -21.91 17.97
CA PRO A 408 4.22 -23.02 18.14
C PRO A 408 3.24 -22.74 19.30
N GLN A 409 2.04 -23.31 19.24
CA GLN A 409 1.04 -23.20 20.30
C GLN A 409 1.36 -24.07 21.52
N ALA A 410 2.09 -25.18 21.31
CA ALA A 410 2.63 -26.02 22.40
C ALA A 410 3.97 -26.59 22.00
N GLY A 411 4.75 -27.02 23.00
CA GLY A 411 6.13 -27.45 22.80
C GLY A 411 7.09 -26.31 22.55
N GLN A 412 8.28 -26.60 22.04
CA GLN A 412 9.31 -25.61 21.76
C GLN A 412 10.24 -26.06 20.63
N VAL A 413 10.82 -25.07 19.94
CA VAL A 413 11.91 -25.30 18.98
C VAL A 413 13.19 -24.73 19.57
N LEU A 414 14.25 -25.50 19.56
CA LEU A 414 15.55 -25.11 20.11
C LEU A 414 16.61 -25.10 19.00
N LEU A 415 17.45 -24.10 19.01
CA LEU A 415 18.65 -23.99 18.19
C LEU A 415 19.86 -23.91 19.14
N ASP A 416 20.83 -24.80 18.97
CA ASP A 416 22.01 -24.92 19.87
C ASP A 416 21.61 -24.95 21.36
N GLY A 417 20.48 -25.62 21.70
CA GLY A 417 19.98 -25.79 23.05
C GLY A 417 19.28 -24.53 23.65
N VAL A 418 19.08 -23.47 22.85
CA VAL A 418 18.35 -22.29 23.27
C VAL A 418 16.97 -22.28 22.59
N ALA A 419 15.89 -22.13 23.38
CA ALA A 419 14.56 -22.01 22.83
C ALA A 419 14.46 -20.74 21.95
N LEU A 420 13.87 -20.88 20.75
CA LEU A 420 13.79 -19.77 19.81
C LEU A 420 13.00 -18.58 20.37
N THR A 421 12.01 -18.83 21.22
CA THR A 421 11.22 -17.80 21.91
C THR A 421 12.05 -16.95 22.88
N ASP A 422 13.17 -17.48 23.37
CA ASP A 422 14.06 -16.80 24.31
C ASP A 422 15.19 -16.01 23.61
N ALA A 423 15.37 -16.18 22.30
CA ALA A 423 16.43 -15.56 21.52
C ALA A 423 15.92 -14.40 20.64
N ASP A 424 16.84 -13.52 20.22
CA ASP A 424 16.51 -12.51 19.22
C ASP A 424 16.31 -13.19 17.85
N PRO A 425 15.20 -12.92 17.12
CA PRO A 425 14.98 -13.44 15.77
C PRO A 425 16.11 -13.13 14.78
N ALA A 426 16.82 -12.02 14.95
CA ALA A 426 17.97 -11.68 14.12
C ALA A 426 19.14 -12.64 14.36
N ASP A 427 19.42 -13.00 15.62
CA ASP A 427 20.48 -13.94 15.99
C ASP A 427 20.15 -15.36 15.54
N ILE A 428 18.88 -15.78 15.65
CA ILE A 428 18.41 -17.08 15.13
C ILE A 428 18.72 -17.16 13.64
N ARG A 429 18.23 -16.19 12.86
CA ARG A 429 18.38 -16.16 11.40
C ARG A 429 19.83 -15.95 10.96
N ALA A 430 20.68 -15.37 11.82
CA ALA A 430 22.12 -15.29 11.56
C ALA A 430 22.80 -16.68 11.54
N ARG A 431 22.25 -17.66 12.25
CA ARG A 431 22.76 -19.05 12.35
C ARG A 431 22.13 -20.01 11.34
N ILE A 432 21.23 -19.51 10.49
CA ILE A 432 20.52 -20.30 9.49
C ILE A 432 20.83 -19.76 8.10
N ALA A 433 21.19 -20.64 7.18
CA ALA A 433 21.21 -20.39 5.74
C ALA A 433 20.04 -21.14 5.11
N MET A 434 19.30 -20.52 4.21
CA MET A 434 18.18 -21.13 3.52
C MET A 434 18.34 -21.05 2.00
N VAL A 435 18.05 -22.16 1.32
CA VAL A 435 17.83 -22.19 -0.13
C VAL A 435 16.36 -22.53 -0.37
N PRO A 436 15.54 -21.56 -0.77
CA PRO A 436 14.10 -21.77 -0.96
C PRO A 436 13.80 -22.51 -2.27
N GLN A 437 12.62 -23.10 -2.34
CA GLN A 437 12.09 -23.75 -3.54
C GLN A 437 11.99 -22.76 -4.70
N GLU A 438 11.39 -21.60 -4.47
CA GLU A 438 11.32 -20.50 -5.43
C GLU A 438 12.30 -19.39 -5.07
N THR A 439 13.34 -19.24 -5.89
CA THR A 439 14.35 -18.21 -5.67
C THR A 439 13.86 -16.84 -6.11
N VAL A 440 13.79 -15.92 -5.17
CA VAL A 440 13.50 -14.50 -5.45
C VAL A 440 14.78 -13.80 -5.87
N ILE A 441 14.76 -13.18 -7.05
CA ILE A 441 15.78 -12.26 -7.53
C ILE A 441 15.22 -10.82 -7.42
N PHE A 442 15.93 -9.97 -6.69
CA PHE A 442 15.53 -8.58 -6.51
C PHE A 442 15.90 -7.75 -7.74
N ALA A 443 15.10 -6.73 -8.00
CA ALA A 443 15.34 -5.74 -9.06
C ALA A 443 16.55 -4.84 -8.68
N ALA A 444 17.74 -5.43 -8.68
CA ALA A 444 19.01 -4.84 -8.29
C ALA A 444 20.15 -5.42 -9.13
N SER A 445 21.39 -5.02 -8.88
CA SER A 445 22.56 -5.60 -9.52
C SER A 445 22.76 -7.07 -9.12
N ALA A 446 23.54 -7.83 -9.91
CA ALA A 446 23.96 -9.18 -9.54
C ALA A 446 24.75 -9.16 -8.24
N ARG A 447 25.60 -8.16 -8.05
CA ARG A 447 26.36 -7.88 -6.82
C ARG A 447 25.44 -7.80 -5.60
N ASP A 448 24.44 -6.92 -5.65
CA ASP A 448 23.52 -6.73 -4.54
C ASP A 448 22.68 -7.98 -4.28
N ASN A 449 22.30 -8.70 -5.35
CA ASN A 449 21.61 -9.96 -5.22
C ASN A 449 22.45 -11.03 -4.50
N LEU A 450 23.75 -11.12 -4.74
CA LEU A 450 24.63 -12.02 -4.01
C LEU A 450 24.86 -11.56 -2.55
N ARG A 451 25.04 -10.24 -2.34
CA ARG A 451 25.24 -9.63 -1.01
C ARG A 451 24.10 -9.82 -0.04
N TYR A 452 22.90 -10.23 -0.49
CA TYR A 452 21.83 -10.64 0.43
C TYR A 452 22.28 -11.74 1.41
N GLY A 453 23.26 -12.56 1.04
CA GLY A 453 23.87 -13.53 1.95
C GLY A 453 24.77 -12.87 3.01
N ASN A 454 25.51 -11.84 2.62
CA ASN A 454 26.40 -11.05 3.48
C ASN A 454 26.71 -9.69 2.79
N TRP A 455 26.20 -8.59 3.37
CA TRP A 455 26.39 -7.25 2.81
C TRP A 455 27.82 -6.73 2.90
N ASP A 456 28.62 -7.25 3.83
CA ASP A 456 30.02 -6.87 4.04
C ASP A 456 31.00 -7.68 3.17
N ALA A 457 30.47 -8.61 2.35
CA ALA A 457 31.29 -9.45 1.48
C ALA A 457 32.05 -8.63 0.45
N THR A 458 33.34 -8.89 0.32
CA THR A 458 34.21 -8.33 -0.72
C THR A 458 33.89 -8.93 -2.08
N ASP A 459 34.35 -8.29 -3.15
CA ASP A 459 34.15 -8.80 -4.52
C ASP A 459 34.81 -10.18 -4.71
N ASP A 460 35.96 -10.42 -4.10
CA ASP A 460 36.64 -11.72 -4.15
C ASP A 460 35.78 -12.80 -3.48
N GLU A 461 35.19 -12.51 -2.31
CA GLU A 461 34.29 -13.43 -1.63
C GLU A 461 33.00 -13.70 -2.43
N LEU A 462 32.48 -12.67 -3.14
CA LEU A 462 31.34 -12.84 -4.04
C LEU A 462 31.68 -13.78 -5.21
N TRP A 463 32.86 -13.62 -5.82
CA TRP A 463 33.30 -14.51 -6.90
C TRP A 463 33.64 -15.92 -6.40
N ASP A 464 34.20 -16.07 -5.21
CA ASP A 464 34.45 -17.39 -4.60
C ASP A 464 33.13 -18.12 -4.33
N ALA A 465 32.14 -17.43 -3.78
CA ALA A 465 30.81 -18.02 -3.57
C ALA A 465 30.12 -18.34 -4.91
N ALA A 466 30.24 -17.46 -5.91
CA ALA A 466 29.71 -17.72 -7.25
C ALA A 466 30.36 -18.93 -7.91
N ARG A 467 31.68 -19.11 -7.75
CA ARG A 467 32.41 -20.28 -8.24
C ARG A 467 31.96 -21.57 -7.54
N ALA A 468 31.87 -21.54 -6.22
CA ALA A 468 31.40 -22.67 -5.42
C ALA A 468 29.95 -23.06 -5.72
N ALA A 469 29.12 -22.09 -6.13
CA ALA A 469 27.74 -22.29 -6.58
C ALA A 469 27.61 -22.60 -8.08
N ASN A 470 28.69 -22.82 -8.81
CA ASN A 470 28.70 -22.99 -10.28
C ASN A 470 28.01 -21.83 -11.04
N ALA A 471 28.03 -20.61 -10.45
CA ALA A 471 27.39 -19.40 -11.01
C ALA A 471 28.37 -18.47 -11.73
N GLU A 472 29.69 -18.60 -11.51
CA GLU A 472 30.73 -17.69 -12.03
C GLU A 472 30.65 -17.54 -13.56
N GLU A 473 30.50 -18.65 -14.28
CA GLU A 473 30.53 -18.63 -15.75
C GLU A 473 29.43 -17.76 -16.34
N PHE A 474 28.17 -17.95 -15.90
CA PHE A 474 27.08 -17.16 -16.46
C PHE A 474 27.08 -15.72 -15.94
N LEU A 475 27.53 -15.48 -14.70
CA LEU A 475 27.65 -14.11 -14.15
C LEU A 475 28.72 -13.30 -14.89
N ARG A 476 29.85 -13.91 -15.29
CA ARG A 476 30.88 -13.26 -16.11
C ARG A 476 30.42 -12.99 -17.55
N LYS A 477 29.46 -13.75 -18.07
CA LYS A 477 28.86 -13.55 -19.40
C LYS A 477 27.82 -12.44 -19.42
N LEU A 478 27.42 -11.93 -18.27
CA LEU A 478 26.50 -10.77 -18.22
C LEU A 478 27.24 -9.51 -18.72
N PRO A 479 26.52 -8.55 -19.36
CA PRO A 479 27.13 -7.39 -20.01
C PRO A 479 28.10 -6.60 -19.11
N ASP A 480 27.74 -6.38 -17.85
CA ASP A 480 28.50 -5.62 -16.86
C ASP A 480 28.93 -6.50 -15.67
N GLY A 481 29.02 -7.84 -15.85
CA GLY A 481 29.38 -8.77 -14.80
C GLY A 481 28.49 -8.64 -13.55
N LEU A 482 29.13 -8.42 -12.36
CA LEU A 482 28.40 -8.25 -11.10
C LEU A 482 27.53 -6.97 -11.05
N ASP A 483 27.82 -5.95 -11.85
CA ASP A 483 27.06 -4.69 -11.86
C ASP A 483 25.85 -4.75 -12.79
N THR A 484 25.66 -5.86 -13.51
CA THR A 484 24.50 -6.05 -14.39
C THR A 484 23.20 -6.04 -13.58
N PHE A 485 22.26 -5.22 -14.00
CA PHE A 485 20.91 -5.18 -13.43
C PHE A 485 20.12 -6.44 -13.81
N MET A 486 19.64 -7.19 -12.80
CA MET A 486 19.01 -8.51 -12.98
C MET A 486 17.54 -8.45 -13.43
N GLY A 487 16.91 -7.28 -13.36
CA GLY A 487 15.49 -7.08 -13.69
C GLY A 487 14.53 -7.59 -12.61
N GLU A 488 13.23 -7.34 -12.80
CA GLU A 488 12.19 -7.82 -11.88
C GLU A 488 12.10 -9.36 -11.95
N GLY A 489 12.14 -10.01 -10.78
CA GLY A 489 12.04 -11.46 -10.64
C GLY A 489 13.12 -12.27 -11.36
N GLY A 490 14.22 -11.62 -11.80
CA GLY A 490 15.25 -12.30 -12.58
C GLY A 490 14.75 -12.78 -13.95
N ALA A 491 13.90 -12.01 -14.60
CA ALA A 491 13.26 -12.35 -15.90
C ALA A 491 14.26 -12.74 -17.01
N ARG A 492 15.55 -12.38 -16.83
CA ARG A 492 16.64 -12.69 -17.75
C ARG A 492 17.42 -13.95 -17.39
N LEU A 493 17.10 -14.61 -16.27
CA LEU A 493 17.78 -15.80 -15.78
C LEU A 493 16.93 -17.06 -15.98
N SER A 494 17.61 -18.17 -16.32
CA SER A 494 16.96 -19.49 -16.29
C SER A 494 16.66 -19.93 -14.84
N GLY A 495 15.79 -20.93 -14.66
CA GLY A 495 15.51 -21.50 -13.33
C GLY A 495 16.77 -21.94 -12.60
N GLY A 496 17.65 -22.67 -13.29
CA GLY A 496 18.92 -23.15 -12.72
C GLY A 496 19.90 -22.01 -12.39
N GLN A 497 19.90 -20.92 -13.17
CA GLN A 497 20.72 -19.74 -12.84
C GLN A 497 20.21 -19.04 -11.59
N ARG A 498 18.88 -18.86 -11.45
CA ARG A 498 18.30 -18.31 -10.21
C ARG A 498 18.66 -19.16 -8.98
N GLN A 499 18.55 -20.48 -9.11
CA GLN A 499 18.87 -21.40 -8.02
C GLN A 499 20.35 -21.31 -7.59
N ARG A 500 21.28 -21.23 -8.56
CA ARG A 500 22.71 -21.08 -8.26
C ARG A 500 23.03 -19.74 -7.58
N VAL A 501 22.28 -18.66 -7.87
CA VAL A 501 22.37 -17.41 -7.10
C VAL A 501 21.88 -17.60 -5.66
N ALA A 502 20.80 -18.36 -5.42
CA ALA A 502 20.34 -18.67 -4.06
C ALA A 502 21.38 -19.50 -3.27
N ILE A 503 22.02 -20.47 -3.93
CA ILE A 503 23.10 -21.26 -3.33
C ILE A 503 24.30 -20.37 -2.98
N ALA A 504 24.69 -19.45 -3.88
CA ALA A 504 25.78 -18.51 -3.59
C ALA A 504 25.46 -17.59 -2.39
N ARG A 505 24.20 -17.14 -2.25
CA ARG A 505 23.73 -16.41 -1.04
C ARG A 505 23.90 -17.25 0.24
N ALA A 506 23.51 -18.52 0.19
CA ALA A 506 23.61 -19.43 1.32
C ALA A 506 25.08 -19.75 1.68
N LEU A 507 25.98 -19.80 0.69
CA LEU A 507 27.43 -19.93 0.91
C LEU A 507 28.00 -18.69 1.61
N LEU A 508 27.65 -17.50 1.16
CA LEU A 508 28.06 -16.22 1.75
C LEU A 508 27.57 -16.04 3.18
N ARG A 509 26.42 -16.63 3.53
CA ARG A 509 25.86 -16.57 4.90
C ARG A 509 26.73 -17.27 5.93
N ARG A 510 27.51 -18.31 5.56
CA ARG A 510 28.39 -19.09 6.43
C ARG A 510 27.72 -19.60 7.72
N ALA A 511 26.42 -19.86 7.68
CA ALA A 511 25.66 -20.33 8.83
C ALA A 511 25.91 -21.82 9.12
N PRO A 512 25.87 -22.28 10.41
CA PRO A 512 26.08 -23.67 10.80
C PRO A 512 24.91 -24.59 10.46
N LEU A 513 23.68 -24.06 10.40
CA LEU A 513 22.46 -24.77 10.01
C LEU A 513 22.03 -24.37 8.61
N LEU A 514 21.78 -25.35 7.76
CA LEU A 514 21.34 -25.21 6.38
C LEU A 514 19.93 -25.80 6.21
N LEU A 515 19.00 -25.03 5.69
CA LEU A 515 17.67 -25.45 5.31
C LEU A 515 17.55 -25.45 3.78
N LEU A 516 17.23 -26.60 3.18
CA LEU A 516 17.08 -26.77 1.74
C LEU A 516 15.64 -27.17 1.41
N ASP A 517 14.92 -26.32 0.69
CA ASP A 517 13.57 -26.62 0.22
C ASP A 517 13.60 -26.89 -1.30
N GLU A 518 13.47 -28.15 -1.69
CA GLU A 518 13.33 -28.68 -3.07
C GLU A 518 14.04 -27.87 -4.18
N ALA A 519 15.34 -27.77 -4.11
CA ALA A 519 16.15 -26.86 -4.92
C ALA A 519 16.25 -27.19 -6.44
N THR A 520 15.56 -28.20 -6.97
CA THR A 520 15.86 -28.72 -8.33
C THR A 520 14.65 -29.10 -9.18
N SER A 521 13.41 -28.76 -8.82
CA SER A 521 12.23 -29.02 -9.66
C SER A 521 12.24 -28.18 -10.94
N ALA A 522 11.96 -28.79 -12.09
CA ALA A 522 11.83 -28.14 -13.40
C ALA A 522 13.11 -27.57 -14.05
N LEU A 523 14.27 -28.20 -13.82
CA LEU A 523 15.53 -27.86 -14.50
C LEU A 523 15.84 -28.83 -15.65
N ASP A 524 16.57 -28.33 -16.66
CA ASP A 524 17.20 -29.18 -17.66
C ASP A 524 18.37 -29.98 -17.03
N ALA A 525 18.72 -31.13 -17.63
CA ALA A 525 19.69 -32.08 -17.06
C ALA A 525 21.09 -31.48 -16.78
N GLU A 526 21.56 -30.53 -17.61
CA GLU A 526 22.84 -29.85 -17.41
C GLU A 526 22.77 -28.89 -16.22
N SER A 527 21.74 -28.03 -16.17
CA SER A 527 21.50 -27.12 -15.05
C SER A 527 21.30 -27.88 -13.74
N GLU A 528 20.60 -29.02 -13.79
CA GLU A 528 20.38 -29.88 -12.64
C GLU A 528 21.68 -30.38 -12.05
N LYS A 529 22.60 -30.92 -12.88
CA LYS A 529 23.90 -31.38 -12.43
C LYS A 529 24.71 -30.28 -11.75
N LEU A 530 24.77 -29.09 -12.37
CA LEU A 530 25.47 -27.94 -11.82
C LEU A 530 24.90 -27.48 -10.47
N VAL A 531 23.58 -27.53 -10.30
CA VAL A 531 22.91 -27.22 -9.03
C VAL A 531 23.20 -28.30 -8.00
N GLN A 532 23.20 -29.58 -8.37
CA GLN A 532 23.48 -30.69 -7.48
C GLN A 532 24.92 -30.62 -6.92
N ASP A 533 25.91 -30.41 -7.80
CA ASP A 533 27.33 -30.27 -7.41
C ASP A 533 27.51 -29.07 -6.44
N ALA A 534 26.78 -27.96 -6.69
CA ALA A 534 26.80 -26.78 -5.83
C ALA A 534 26.16 -27.05 -4.45
N LEU A 535 25.06 -27.81 -4.40
CA LEU A 535 24.42 -28.23 -3.15
C LEU A 535 25.31 -29.16 -2.32
N GLU A 536 25.97 -30.10 -2.93
CA GLU A 536 26.94 -30.99 -2.24
C GLU A 536 28.08 -30.16 -1.59
N THR A 537 28.60 -29.16 -2.33
CA THR A 537 29.58 -28.22 -1.80
C THR A 537 29.03 -27.41 -0.62
N LEU A 538 27.77 -26.94 -0.72
CA LEU A 538 27.12 -26.16 0.32
C LEU A 538 26.84 -26.97 1.60
N MET A 539 26.47 -28.25 1.46
CA MET A 539 26.13 -29.16 2.58
C MET A 539 27.35 -29.60 3.36
N HIS A 540 28.54 -29.57 2.76
CA HIS A 540 29.77 -30.04 3.38
C HIS A 540 30.06 -29.35 4.73
N ASP A 541 30.32 -30.12 5.78
CA ASP A 541 30.62 -29.67 7.15
C ASP A 541 29.51 -28.84 7.84
N ARG A 542 28.25 -28.90 7.38
CA ARG A 542 27.10 -28.20 7.97
C ARG A 542 26.01 -29.17 8.42
N THR A 543 25.29 -28.78 9.47
CA THR A 543 24.03 -29.44 9.80
C THR A 543 23.01 -29.08 8.72
N THR A 544 22.41 -30.06 8.07
CA THR A 544 21.51 -29.83 6.93
C THR A 544 20.16 -30.49 7.14
N VAL A 545 19.10 -29.74 6.94
CA VAL A 545 17.73 -30.26 6.84
C VAL A 545 17.26 -30.03 5.43
N VAL A 546 16.93 -31.09 4.71
CA VAL A 546 16.49 -31.00 3.33
C VAL A 546 15.08 -31.56 3.15
N ILE A 547 14.17 -30.76 2.63
CA ILE A 547 12.89 -31.27 2.11
C ILE A 547 13.18 -31.83 0.72
N ALA A 548 13.17 -33.15 0.63
CA ALA A 548 13.69 -33.82 -0.56
C ALA A 548 12.56 -34.40 -1.41
N HIS A 549 12.62 -34.10 -2.69
CA HIS A 549 11.78 -34.68 -3.74
C HIS A 549 12.59 -35.51 -4.74
N ARG A 550 13.90 -35.64 -4.54
CA ARG A 550 14.80 -36.43 -5.41
C ARG A 550 15.52 -37.52 -4.68
N LEU A 551 15.59 -38.69 -5.31
CA LEU A 551 16.21 -39.91 -4.76
C LEU A 551 17.68 -39.70 -4.42
N ALA A 552 18.43 -38.96 -5.25
CA ALA A 552 19.86 -38.71 -5.02
C ALA A 552 20.10 -38.01 -3.67
N THR A 553 19.34 -36.94 -3.41
CA THR A 553 19.43 -36.19 -2.14
C THR A 553 19.01 -37.04 -0.95
N VAL A 554 17.93 -37.82 -1.09
CA VAL A 554 17.44 -38.70 -0.01
C VAL A 554 18.44 -39.79 0.32
N ARG A 555 19.09 -40.39 -0.70
CA ARG A 555 20.09 -41.46 -0.49
C ARG A 555 21.40 -40.96 0.16
N ALA A 556 21.76 -39.72 -0.10
CA ALA A 556 22.94 -39.09 0.50
C ALA A 556 22.72 -38.66 1.96
N ALA A 557 21.50 -38.65 2.46
CA ALA A 557 21.20 -38.24 3.82
C ALA A 557 21.61 -39.29 4.85
N ASP A 558 22.10 -38.84 6.01
CA ASP A 558 22.45 -39.72 7.15
C ASP A 558 21.19 -40.36 7.73
N ARG A 559 20.08 -39.64 7.73
CA ARG A 559 18.80 -40.06 8.27
C ARG A 559 17.65 -39.49 7.44
N ILE A 560 16.60 -40.27 7.24
CA ILE A 560 15.39 -39.92 6.54
C ILE A 560 14.24 -39.93 7.55
N ILE A 561 13.47 -38.84 7.59
CA ILE A 561 12.27 -38.67 8.37
C ILE A 561 11.08 -38.65 7.41
N VAL A 562 10.15 -39.57 7.60
CA VAL A 562 8.93 -39.67 6.80
C VAL A 562 7.79 -39.04 7.59
N MET A 563 7.19 -38.00 7.00
CA MET A 563 6.09 -37.30 7.62
C MET A 563 4.77 -37.60 6.91
N ASP A 564 3.72 -37.78 7.72
CA ASP A 564 2.33 -37.82 7.25
C ASP A 564 1.44 -37.16 8.29
N ASP A 565 0.51 -36.31 7.83
CA ASP A 565 -0.45 -35.57 8.66
C ASP A 565 0.20 -34.91 9.91
N GLY A 566 1.31 -34.19 9.72
CA GLY A 566 2.01 -33.47 10.77
C GLY A 566 2.78 -34.32 11.80
N ARG A 567 2.97 -35.60 11.55
CA ARG A 567 3.64 -36.56 12.43
C ARG A 567 4.79 -37.28 11.73
N ILE A 568 5.76 -37.77 12.51
CA ILE A 568 6.77 -38.70 12.03
C ILE A 568 6.14 -40.09 12.02
N VAL A 569 6.10 -40.73 10.86
CA VAL A 569 5.54 -42.11 10.71
C VAL A 569 6.62 -43.15 10.49
N GLU A 570 7.75 -42.81 9.88
CA GLU A 570 8.92 -43.68 9.68
C GLU A 570 10.19 -42.87 9.82
N GLU A 571 11.23 -43.52 10.31
CA GLU A 571 12.57 -42.95 10.48
C GLU A 571 13.65 -44.02 10.21
N GLY A 572 14.67 -43.68 9.43
CA GLY A 572 15.73 -44.61 9.13
C GLY A 572 16.62 -44.19 7.96
N LYS A 573 17.42 -45.15 7.45
CA LYS A 573 18.20 -44.99 6.22
C LYS A 573 17.44 -45.53 5.02
N HIS A 574 17.80 -45.09 3.83
CA HIS A 574 17.16 -45.45 2.56
C HIS A 574 16.89 -46.96 2.44
N ASP A 575 17.91 -47.79 2.57
CA ASP A 575 17.80 -49.23 2.35
C ASP A 575 16.89 -49.91 3.39
N ALA A 576 16.93 -49.46 4.64
CA ALA A 576 16.08 -49.98 5.71
C ALA A 576 14.59 -49.61 5.48
N LEU A 577 14.31 -48.36 5.09
CA LEU A 577 12.95 -47.90 4.82
C LEU A 577 12.35 -48.51 3.56
N VAL A 578 13.17 -48.79 2.54
CA VAL A 578 12.71 -49.50 1.33
C VAL A 578 12.38 -50.98 1.70
N ALA A 579 13.19 -51.61 2.54
CA ALA A 579 12.97 -52.99 2.99
C ALA A 579 11.73 -53.14 3.91
N ALA A 580 11.38 -52.07 4.64
CA ALA A 580 10.18 -52.03 5.50
C ALA A 580 8.86 -51.99 4.72
N ASP A 581 8.90 -51.70 3.42
CA ASP A 581 7.74 -51.59 2.48
C ASP A 581 6.60 -50.68 2.97
N GLY A 582 6.93 -49.64 3.72
CA GLY A 582 6.02 -48.66 4.30
C GLY A 582 5.65 -47.51 3.37
N LEU A 583 5.30 -46.34 3.96
CA LEU A 583 4.98 -45.14 3.24
C LEU A 583 6.17 -44.64 2.39
N TYR A 584 7.38 -44.68 2.95
CA TYR A 584 8.59 -44.33 2.24
C TYR A 584 8.80 -45.16 0.97
N ALA A 585 8.69 -46.48 1.08
CA ALA A 585 8.87 -47.38 -0.06
C ALA A 585 7.84 -47.12 -1.16
N ARG A 586 6.59 -46.75 -0.80
CA ARG A 586 5.55 -46.33 -1.75
C ARG A 586 5.91 -45.02 -2.46
N LEU A 587 6.34 -44.02 -1.68
CA LEU A 587 6.75 -42.71 -2.25
C LEU A 587 7.98 -42.87 -3.14
N ALA A 588 8.95 -43.68 -2.71
CA ALA A 588 10.15 -43.99 -3.49
C ALA A 588 9.80 -44.65 -4.85
N ARG A 589 8.87 -45.59 -4.85
CA ARG A 589 8.40 -46.24 -6.09
C ARG A 589 7.67 -45.26 -7.01
N LEU A 590 6.80 -44.41 -6.48
CA LEU A 590 6.00 -43.48 -7.29
C LEU A 590 6.80 -42.30 -7.84
N GLN A 591 7.68 -41.71 -7.04
CA GLN A 591 8.43 -40.50 -7.42
C GLN A 591 9.74 -40.79 -8.15
N PHE A 592 10.29 -42.01 -8.00
CA PHE A 592 11.65 -42.33 -8.46
C PHE A 592 11.71 -43.42 -9.55
N GLN A 593 10.60 -44.13 -9.83
CA GLN A 593 10.56 -45.10 -10.93
C GLN A 593 10.47 -44.45 -12.33
N ASP A 594 9.95 -43.22 -12.44
CA ASP A 594 9.91 -42.50 -13.73
C ASP A 594 11.32 -42.17 -14.26
N ASN A 595 12.35 -42.12 -13.42
CA ASN A 595 13.74 -41.89 -13.83
C ASN A 595 14.49 -43.18 -14.25
N LEU A 596 13.94 -44.37 -14.00
CA LEU A 596 14.54 -45.63 -14.43
C LEU A 596 14.02 -46.13 -15.80
N ALA A 597 12.95 -45.55 -16.31
CA ALA A 597 12.36 -45.90 -17.60
C ALA A 597 12.95 -45.06 -18.77
N THR A 598 13.81 -44.09 -18.50
CA THR A 598 14.46 -43.22 -19.50
C THR A 598 15.99 -43.28 -19.50
N ALA A 599 16.60 -44.25 -18.82
CA ALA A 599 18.07 -44.50 -18.83
C ALA A 599 18.41 -45.68 -19.77
#